data_2d2ced572648998f25fd6485f5fec1c6
#
_entry.id   2d2ced572648998f25fd6485f5fec1c6
#
_cell.length_a   1.000
_cell.length_b   1.000
_cell.length_c   1.000
_cell.angle_alpha   90.00
_cell.angle_beta   90.00
_cell.angle_gamma   90.00
#
_symmetry.space_group_name_H-M   'P 1'
#
loop_
_entity.id
_entity.type
_entity.pdbx_description
1 polymer ?
#
loop_
_entity_poly.entity_id
_entity_poly.type
_entity_poly.pdbx_seq_one_letter_code
_entity_poly.pdbx_strand_id
1 'polypeptide(L)'
;MKRPDAKKRITIIGTGLIGGSLGMALKANRLPGLEIMGHDHDRSVAVKAEKAGAIDRADHNAARAVTGAGMVIIAVPILSVREVMQQIAPHVGEGAVVTDTTSTKAHVMAWAKELLPEYVNFVGGHPMAGKETTGIENAEAGLFQGKAYCVCPAVDASDAAVKSVLGLARLVGSEPMFIDADEHDIYAGAVSHLPLMLSTALFSMLRSSPAWTDLGMMASSGFEDVTRLASGDPAMSHGIWVTNREAVIHWLERMTDELRRFRDMLIDAQDETLLETFYKAQADREIFLREPPARRAEAVGTDVDTSQAFLSMLVGGMLAKNIQRAKELPELTKETPQGPGGKEEPERPRTFGEKVAEGIRRDLEKREQKREEQARSEQDSAGDQK
;
A
#
# COMPACT_ATOMS: atom_id res chain seq x y z
N MET A 1 37.36 19.56 17.34
CA MET A 1 36.35 20.01 16.40
C MET A 1 35.22 18.96 16.35
N LYS A 2 34.02 19.29 16.85
CA LYS A 2 32.85 18.44 16.66
C LYS A 2 32.61 18.34 15.14
N ARG A 3 32.59 17.12 14.59
CA ARG A 3 32.12 16.90 13.21
C ARG A 3 30.73 17.52 13.11
N PRO A 4 30.42 18.29 12.05
CA PRO A 4 29.06 18.77 11.88
C PRO A 4 28.13 17.53 11.89
N ASP A 5 27.05 17.60 12.67
CA ASP A 5 26.06 16.53 12.75
C ASP A 5 25.65 16.15 11.32
N ALA A 6 25.88 14.89 10.96
CA ALA A 6 25.52 14.39 9.64
C ALA A 6 24.02 14.64 9.44
N LYS A 7 23.65 15.40 8.40
CA LYS A 7 22.26 15.65 8.06
C LYS A 7 21.53 14.32 7.91
N LYS A 8 20.42 14.20 8.58
CA LYS A 8 19.52 13.05 8.47
C LYS A 8 18.71 13.25 7.20
N ARG A 9 18.90 12.40 6.20
CA ARG A 9 18.27 12.58 4.90
C ARG A 9 17.18 11.57 4.66
N ILE A 10 16.02 12.07 4.23
CA ILE A 10 14.96 11.30 3.59
C ILE A 10 14.95 11.67 2.10
N THR A 11 14.87 10.68 1.22
CA THR A 11 14.69 10.91 -0.20
C THR A 11 13.33 10.43 -0.65
N ILE A 12 12.59 11.29 -1.36
CA ILE A 12 11.29 10.99 -1.94
C ILE A 12 11.48 10.88 -3.46
N ILE A 13 11.19 9.69 -4.01
CA ILE A 13 11.17 9.43 -5.44
C ILE A 13 9.72 9.48 -5.92
N GLY A 14 9.40 10.43 -6.80
CA GLY A 14 8.04 10.81 -7.16
C GLY A 14 7.52 11.92 -6.23
N THR A 15 7.55 13.16 -6.72
CA THR A 15 7.18 14.35 -5.94
C THR A 15 5.82 14.95 -6.36
N GLY A 16 4.95 14.09 -6.89
CA GLY A 16 3.56 14.42 -7.23
C GLY A 16 2.67 14.60 -5.99
N LEU A 17 1.39 14.25 -6.10
CA LEU A 17 0.41 14.40 -5.02
C LEU A 17 0.86 13.72 -3.71
N ILE A 18 1.13 12.42 -3.75
CA ILE A 18 1.44 11.63 -2.54
C ILE A 18 2.82 11.98 -1.98
N GLY A 19 3.87 11.95 -2.80
CA GLY A 19 5.23 12.26 -2.35
C GLY A 19 5.38 13.71 -1.89
N GLY A 20 4.73 14.66 -2.58
CA GLY A 20 4.67 16.05 -2.18
C GLY A 20 3.95 16.24 -0.84
N SER A 21 2.80 15.59 -0.65
CA SER A 21 2.06 15.64 0.61
C SER A 21 2.85 15.05 1.79
N LEU A 22 3.56 13.91 1.56
CA LEU A 22 4.47 13.33 2.57
C LEU A 22 5.58 14.32 2.94
N GLY A 23 6.21 14.94 1.94
CA GLY A 23 7.24 15.94 2.18
C GLY A 23 6.72 17.14 2.98
N MET A 24 5.57 17.70 2.60
CA MET A 24 4.93 18.81 3.34
C MET A 24 4.58 18.41 4.77
N ALA A 25 4.01 17.23 4.99
CA ALA A 25 3.66 16.73 6.32
C ALA A 25 4.91 16.54 7.20
N LEU A 26 5.99 15.97 6.66
CA LEU A 26 7.26 15.82 7.37
C LEU A 26 7.89 17.17 7.73
N LYS A 27 7.86 18.15 6.82
CA LYS A 27 8.38 19.51 7.08
C LYS A 27 7.55 20.25 8.12
N ALA A 28 6.26 20.01 8.20
CA ALA A 28 5.39 20.60 9.22
C ALA A 28 5.82 20.23 10.65
N ASN A 29 6.45 19.05 10.83
CA ASN A 29 6.97 18.60 12.13
C ASN A 29 8.28 19.32 12.56
N ARG A 30 8.92 20.10 11.70
CA ARG A 30 10.13 20.91 11.99
C ARG A 30 11.25 20.09 12.65
N LEU A 31 11.49 18.87 12.20
CA LEU A 31 12.46 17.95 12.79
C LEU A 31 13.90 18.49 12.63
N PRO A 32 14.67 18.68 13.73
CA PRO A 32 16.00 19.25 13.67
C PRO A 32 16.97 18.42 12.84
N GLY A 33 17.67 19.05 11.88
CA GLY A 33 18.71 18.39 11.07
C GLY A 33 18.15 17.44 10.00
N LEU A 34 16.84 17.35 9.80
CA LEU A 34 16.24 16.61 8.70
C LEU A 34 16.39 17.39 7.39
N GLU A 35 16.85 16.71 6.34
CA GLU A 35 16.88 17.18 4.96
C GLU A 35 15.98 16.26 4.11
N ILE A 36 15.04 16.82 3.38
CA ILE A 36 14.18 16.09 2.44
C ILE A 36 14.68 16.36 1.03
N MET A 37 15.24 15.33 0.41
CA MET A 37 15.65 15.33 -0.99
C MET A 37 14.48 14.82 -1.84
N GLY A 38 14.22 15.42 -2.99
CA GLY A 38 13.22 14.94 -3.95
C GLY A 38 13.84 14.61 -5.29
N HIS A 39 13.31 13.58 -5.92
CA HIS A 39 13.54 13.25 -7.32
C HIS A 39 12.21 12.96 -8.01
N ASP A 40 12.10 13.43 -9.24
CA ASP A 40 11.01 13.09 -10.15
C ASP A 40 11.57 12.91 -11.56
N HIS A 41 10.97 12.00 -12.35
CA HIS A 41 11.35 11.81 -13.74
C HIS A 41 11.09 13.07 -14.56
N ASP A 42 10.01 13.81 -14.23
CA ASP A 42 9.78 15.16 -14.74
C ASP A 42 10.44 16.18 -13.81
N ARG A 43 11.56 16.74 -14.30
CA ARG A 43 12.31 17.77 -13.57
C ARG A 43 11.46 18.96 -13.16
N SER A 44 10.44 19.31 -13.94
CA SER A 44 9.56 20.44 -13.63
C SER A 44 8.72 20.18 -12.39
N VAL A 45 8.29 18.93 -12.18
CA VAL A 45 7.54 18.50 -10.97
C VAL A 45 8.42 18.58 -9.72
N ALA A 46 9.65 18.09 -9.77
CA ALA A 46 10.58 18.19 -8.64
C ALA A 46 10.89 19.66 -8.27
N VAL A 47 11.09 20.53 -9.26
CA VAL A 47 11.30 21.98 -9.03
C VAL A 47 10.05 22.65 -8.44
N LYS A 48 8.86 22.28 -8.89
CA LYS A 48 7.61 22.77 -8.30
C LYS A 48 7.45 22.30 -6.84
N ALA A 49 7.83 21.04 -6.54
CA ALA A 49 7.78 20.50 -5.19
C ALA A 49 8.74 21.23 -4.23
N GLU A 50 9.93 21.59 -4.69
CA GLU A 50 10.88 22.41 -3.95
C GLU A 50 10.31 23.81 -3.68
N LYS A 51 9.75 24.47 -4.71
CA LYS A 51 9.11 25.79 -4.57
C LYS A 51 7.87 25.79 -3.66
N ALA A 52 7.10 24.69 -3.70
CA ALA A 52 5.94 24.50 -2.83
C ALA A 52 6.34 24.17 -1.37
N GLY A 53 7.63 24.01 -1.09
CA GLY A 53 8.12 23.67 0.25
C GLY A 53 7.88 22.21 0.64
N ALA A 54 7.57 21.32 -0.30
CA ALA A 54 7.42 19.91 -0.03
C ALA A 54 8.77 19.20 0.21
N ILE A 55 9.82 19.65 -0.46
CA ILE A 55 11.19 19.15 -0.33
C ILE A 55 12.16 20.30 -0.09
N ASP A 56 13.37 20.02 0.43
CA ASP A 56 14.43 21.02 0.63
C ASP A 56 15.28 21.22 -0.62
N ARG A 57 15.47 20.14 -1.38
CA ARG A 57 16.27 20.12 -2.61
C ARG A 57 15.74 19.10 -3.60
N ALA A 58 15.76 19.47 -4.88
CA ALA A 58 15.54 18.55 -6.00
C ALA A 58 16.89 18.05 -6.56
N ASP A 59 17.00 16.76 -6.83
CA ASP A 59 18.09 16.20 -7.65
C ASP A 59 17.51 15.49 -8.88
N HIS A 60 18.06 15.81 -10.06
CA HIS A 60 17.58 15.26 -11.34
C HIS A 60 18.11 13.85 -11.63
N ASN A 61 18.97 13.33 -10.74
CA ASN A 61 19.53 11.99 -10.86
C ASN A 61 19.12 11.17 -9.64
N ALA A 62 18.29 10.13 -9.85
CA ALA A 62 17.78 9.27 -8.79
C ALA A 62 18.91 8.64 -7.94
N ALA A 63 19.98 8.18 -8.58
CA ALA A 63 21.13 7.59 -7.91
C ALA A 63 21.80 8.56 -6.90
N ARG A 64 21.97 9.83 -7.32
CA ARG A 64 22.52 10.86 -6.42
C ARG A 64 21.52 11.24 -5.32
N ALA A 65 20.24 11.29 -5.66
CA ALA A 65 19.19 11.63 -4.69
C ALA A 65 19.17 10.65 -3.50
N VAL A 66 19.35 9.34 -3.76
CA VAL A 66 19.32 8.31 -2.71
C VAL A 66 20.65 8.14 -1.98
N THR A 67 21.76 8.62 -2.54
CA THR A 67 23.08 8.46 -1.92
C THR A 67 23.14 9.18 -0.56
N GLY A 68 23.39 8.41 0.51
CA GLY A 68 23.45 8.91 1.88
C GLY A 68 22.09 9.18 2.52
N ALA A 69 20.98 8.73 1.91
CA ALA A 69 19.67 8.74 2.54
C ALA A 69 19.58 7.64 3.62
N GLY A 70 19.04 7.98 4.78
CA GLY A 70 18.67 7.00 5.80
C GLY A 70 17.33 6.33 5.50
N MET A 71 16.46 7.03 4.75
CA MET A 71 15.20 6.49 4.25
C MET A 71 14.95 6.94 2.81
N VAL A 72 14.45 6.01 2.00
CA VAL A 72 13.99 6.27 0.64
C VAL A 72 12.51 5.92 0.54
N ILE A 73 11.69 6.88 0.12
CA ILE A 73 10.25 6.70 -0.07
C ILE A 73 9.97 6.70 -1.57
N ILE A 74 9.46 5.59 -2.10
CA ILE A 74 9.08 5.43 -3.50
C ILE A 74 7.58 5.77 -3.63
N ALA A 75 7.28 6.93 -4.20
CA ALA A 75 5.93 7.47 -4.36
C ALA A 75 5.59 7.70 -5.85
N VAL A 76 5.91 6.72 -6.68
CA VAL A 76 5.65 6.71 -8.13
C VAL A 76 4.49 5.75 -8.45
N PRO A 77 3.89 5.84 -9.67
CA PRO A 77 2.92 4.84 -10.12
C PRO A 77 3.49 3.42 -10.03
N ILE A 78 2.66 2.46 -9.62
CA ILE A 78 3.13 1.11 -9.28
C ILE A 78 3.94 0.42 -10.38
N LEU A 79 3.55 0.59 -11.64
CA LEU A 79 4.27 -0.02 -12.77
C LEU A 79 5.68 0.56 -12.98
N SER A 80 5.98 1.73 -12.40
CA SER A 80 7.32 2.35 -12.43
C SER A 80 8.20 1.92 -11.25
N VAL A 81 7.63 1.29 -10.22
CA VAL A 81 8.38 0.94 -8.98
C VAL A 81 9.54 0.01 -9.27
N ARG A 82 9.33 -1.00 -10.11
CA ARG A 82 10.37 -1.98 -10.44
C ARG A 82 11.57 -1.33 -11.10
N GLU A 83 11.35 -0.44 -12.05
CA GLU A 83 12.41 0.31 -12.73
C GLU A 83 13.15 1.26 -11.76
N VAL A 84 12.39 1.96 -10.91
CA VAL A 84 12.98 2.82 -9.87
C VAL A 84 13.85 2.01 -8.92
N MET A 85 13.39 0.86 -8.44
CA MET A 85 14.19 -0.02 -7.58
C MET A 85 15.49 -0.46 -8.26
N GLN A 86 15.45 -0.88 -9.53
CA GLN A 86 16.63 -1.25 -10.31
C GLN A 86 17.62 -0.08 -10.41
N GLN A 87 17.12 1.13 -10.64
CA GLN A 87 17.94 2.32 -10.80
C GLN A 87 18.63 2.76 -9.51
N ILE A 88 17.94 2.66 -8.36
CA ILE A 88 18.47 3.13 -7.07
C ILE A 88 19.25 2.07 -6.31
N ALA A 89 18.99 0.79 -6.52
CA ALA A 89 19.57 -0.31 -5.74
C ALA A 89 21.10 -0.23 -5.56
N PRO A 90 21.91 0.07 -6.59
CA PRO A 90 23.37 0.17 -6.42
C PRO A 90 23.84 1.37 -5.59
N HIS A 91 22.95 2.31 -5.28
CA HIS A 91 23.27 3.61 -4.69
C HIS A 91 22.66 3.83 -3.30
N VAL A 92 21.76 2.94 -2.86
CA VAL A 92 21.19 2.95 -1.52
C VAL A 92 22.24 2.45 -0.55
N GLY A 93 22.45 3.19 0.54
CA GLY A 93 23.48 2.88 1.53
C GLY A 93 23.10 1.70 2.44
N GLU A 94 24.13 1.05 3.02
CA GLU A 94 23.96 -0.01 4.02
C GLU A 94 23.13 0.47 5.22
N GLY A 95 22.12 -0.30 5.61
CA GLY A 95 21.21 0.01 6.72
C GLY A 95 20.14 1.06 6.40
N ALA A 96 20.08 1.57 5.17
CA ALA A 96 19.00 2.44 4.76
C ALA A 96 17.67 1.66 4.69
N VAL A 97 16.57 2.36 4.95
CA VAL A 97 15.21 1.83 4.85
C VAL A 97 14.60 2.31 3.55
N VAL A 98 14.11 1.38 2.74
CA VAL A 98 13.31 1.67 1.54
C VAL A 98 11.86 1.32 1.84
N THR A 99 10.95 2.22 1.52
CA THR A 99 9.50 2.02 1.61
C THR A 99 8.82 2.58 0.37
N ASP A 100 7.61 2.13 0.10
CA ASP A 100 6.79 2.64 -0.99
C ASP A 100 5.45 3.19 -0.48
N THR A 101 4.63 3.71 -1.39
CA THR A 101 3.28 4.24 -1.09
C THR A 101 2.21 3.69 -2.03
N THR A 102 2.53 2.63 -2.75
CA THR A 102 1.67 2.12 -3.81
C THR A 102 0.44 1.39 -3.29
N SER A 103 -0.56 1.25 -4.15
CA SER A 103 -1.88 0.69 -3.79
C SER A 103 -1.91 -0.83 -3.71
N THR A 104 -0.87 -1.54 -4.16
CA THR A 104 -0.74 -3.00 -4.06
C THR A 104 0.61 -3.38 -3.48
N LYS A 105 0.70 -4.52 -2.76
CA LYS A 105 1.90 -4.88 -1.99
C LYS A 105 2.60 -6.14 -2.48
N ALA A 106 1.88 -7.19 -2.83
CA ALA A 106 2.50 -8.49 -3.15
C ALA A 106 3.58 -8.38 -4.23
N HIS A 107 3.29 -7.72 -5.36
CA HIS A 107 4.28 -7.50 -6.43
C HIS A 107 5.44 -6.62 -5.98
N VAL A 108 5.18 -5.56 -5.21
CA VAL A 108 6.22 -4.63 -4.75
C VAL A 108 7.18 -5.32 -3.79
N MET A 109 6.65 -6.14 -2.87
CA MET A 109 7.48 -6.96 -1.96
C MET A 109 8.37 -7.94 -2.74
N ALA A 110 7.82 -8.59 -3.77
CA ALA A 110 8.58 -9.50 -4.63
C ALA A 110 9.70 -8.76 -5.39
N TRP A 111 9.41 -7.59 -5.96
CA TRP A 111 10.42 -6.78 -6.65
C TRP A 111 11.49 -6.26 -5.70
N ALA A 112 11.13 -5.86 -4.48
CA ALA A 112 12.10 -5.42 -3.49
C ALA A 112 13.07 -6.56 -3.12
N LYS A 113 12.55 -7.77 -2.90
CA LYS A 113 13.36 -8.96 -2.62
C LYS A 113 14.28 -9.34 -3.79
N GLU A 114 13.81 -9.17 -5.03
CA GLU A 114 14.60 -9.49 -6.25
C GLU A 114 15.72 -8.47 -6.50
N LEU A 115 15.45 -7.18 -6.26
CA LEU A 115 16.24 -6.10 -6.82
C LEU A 115 17.09 -5.34 -5.80
N LEU A 116 16.64 -5.25 -4.55
CA LEU A 116 17.38 -4.51 -3.53
C LEU A 116 18.47 -5.40 -2.90
N PRO A 117 19.64 -4.84 -2.59
CA PRO A 117 20.69 -5.58 -1.89
C PRO A 117 20.24 -6.04 -0.50
N GLU A 118 20.72 -7.19 -0.02
CA GLU A 118 20.40 -7.78 1.29
C GLU A 118 20.69 -6.85 2.49
N TYR A 119 21.61 -5.89 2.33
CA TYR A 119 21.92 -4.90 3.37
C TYR A 119 20.92 -3.73 3.43
N VAL A 120 19.93 -3.68 2.52
CA VAL A 120 18.86 -2.69 2.48
C VAL A 120 17.60 -3.29 3.08
N ASN A 121 17.01 -2.59 4.05
CA ASN A 121 15.73 -3.02 4.61
C ASN A 121 14.57 -2.49 3.77
N PHE A 122 13.69 -3.38 3.30
CA PHE A 122 12.44 -2.97 2.66
C PHE A 122 11.24 -3.19 3.58
N VAL A 123 10.40 -2.18 3.71
CA VAL A 123 9.13 -2.26 4.43
C VAL A 123 8.07 -1.63 3.54
N GLY A 124 7.15 -2.42 3.04
CA GLY A 124 6.06 -1.95 2.20
C GLY A 124 5.14 -0.98 2.95
N GLY A 125 4.71 0.07 2.27
CA GLY A 125 3.81 1.07 2.80
C GLY A 125 2.64 1.33 1.86
N HIS A 126 1.47 1.67 2.42
CA HIS A 126 0.34 2.16 1.64
C HIS A 126 -0.52 3.10 2.51
N PRO A 127 -0.38 4.41 2.36
CA PRO A 127 -1.33 5.35 2.96
C PRO A 127 -2.68 5.21 2.28
N MET A 128 -3.72 4.85 3.05
CA MET A 128 -5.10 4.74 2.55
C MET A 128 -5.72 6.13 2.36
N ALA A 129 -5.05 6.95 1.57
CA ALA A 129 -5.39 8.36 1.31
C ALA A 129 -4.98 8.74 -0.11
N GLY A 130 -5.79 9.61 -0.73
CA GLY A 130 -5.56 10.09 -2.09
C GLY A 130 -6.66 11.06 -2.51
N LYS A 131 -6.53 11.57 -3.72
CA LYS A 131 -7.53 12.39 -4.41
C LYS A 131 -7.67 11.90 -5.85
N GLU A 132 -8.74 12.25 -6.51
CA GLU A 132 -8.91 11.99 -7.94
C GLU A 132 -7.98 12.89 -8.80
N THR A 133 -7.55 14.02 -8.24
CA THR A 133 -6.60 14.93 -8.86
C THR A 133 -5.17 14.44 -8.63
N THR A 134 -4.29 14.72 -9.57
CA THR A 134 -2.86 14.39 -9.53
C THR A 134 -2.00 15.65 -9.48
N GLY A 135 -0.69 15.49 -9.32
CA GLY A 135 0.27 16.58 -9.37
C GLY A 135 0.57 17.20 -8.00
N ILE A 136 1.71 17.90 -7.95
CA ILE A 136 2.20 18.59 -6.74
C ILE A 136 1.30 19.75 -6.33
N GLU A 137 0.61 20.36 -7.26
CA GLU A 137 -0.34 21.46 -7.06
C GLU A 137 -1.56 21.07 -6.22
N ASN A 138 -1.85 19.77 -6.12
CA ASN A 138 -2.93 19.23 -5.31
C ASN A 138 -2.42 18.61 -3.98
N ALA A 139 -1.10 18.65 -3.74
CA ALA A 139 -0.49 18.14 -2.53
C ALA A 139 -0.81 19.03 -1.32
N GLU A 140 -1.00 18.38 -0.17
CA GLU A 140 -1.29 19.05 1.10
C GLU A 140 -0.74 18.27 2.29
N ALA A 141 -0.26 18.96 3.31
CA ALA A 141 0.31 18.35 4.51
C ALA A 141 -0.71 17.52 5.31
N GLY A 142 -1.99 17.84 5.22
CA GLY A 142 -3.07 17.18 5.96
C GLY A 142 -3.66 15.94 5.28
N LEU A 143 -3.18 15.55 4.10
CA LEU A 143 -3.77 14.47 3.28
C LEU A 143 -3.94 13.14 4.06
N PHE A 144 -3.02 12.86 4.96
CA PHE A 144 -2.92 11.58 5.67
C PHE A 144 -3.55 11.59 7.07
N GLN A 145 -4.02 12.75 7.55
CA GLN A 145 -4.52 12.91 8.92
C GLN A 145 -5.68 11.95 9.22
N GLY A 146 -5.51 11.12 10.26
CA GLY A 146 -6.51 10.13 10.70
C GLY A 146 -6.78 9.00 9.71
N LYS A 147 -5.99 8.89 8.63
CA LYS A 147 -6.14 7.80 7.65
C LYS A 147 -5.29 6.61 8.05
N ALA A 148 -5.72 5.42 7.62
CA ALA A 148 -4.90 4.23 7.78
C ALA A 148 -3.62 4.34 6.96
N TYR A 149 -2.52 3.81 7.50
CA TYR A 149 -1.28 3.57 6.80
C TYR A 149 -0.92 2.09 6.94
N CYS A 150 -1.14 1.30 5.89
CA CYS A 150 -0.77 -0.10 5.90
C CYS A 150 0.75 -0.23 5.89
N VAL A 151 1.28 -1.06 6.79
CA VAL A 151 2.71 -1.36 6.92
C VAL A 151 2.88 -2.87 6.72
N CYS A 152 3.58 -3.24 5.66
CA CYS A 152 3.81 -4.62 5.26
C CYS A 152 5.32 -4.93 5.35
N PRO A 153 5.83 -5.39 6.49
CA PRO A 153 7.24 -5.70 6.64
C PRO A 153 7.63 -6.92 5.79
N ALA A 154 8.82 -6.89 5.17
CA ALA A 154 9.43 -8.11 4.67
C ALA A 154 9.79 -9.04 5.85
N VAL A 155 9.82 -10.35 5.61
CA VAL A 155 10.09 -11.37 6.65
C VAL A 155 11.45 -11.14 7.33
N ASP A 156 12.41 -10.62 6.59
CA ASP A 156 13.79 -10.32 6.99
C ASP A 156 14.02 -8.86 7.37
N ALA A 157 12.98 -8.01 7.35
CA ALA A 157 13.08 -6.62 7.75
C ALA A 157 13.46 -6.51 9.24
N SER A 158 14.45 -5.67 9.53
CA SER A 158 14.86 -5.43 10.93
C SER A 158 13.78 -4.66 11.70
N ASP A 159 13.66 -4.92 13.02
CA ASP A 159 12.75 -4.18 13.90
C ASP A 159 12.95 -2.65 13.81
N ALA A 160 14.20 -2.20 13.61
CA ALA A 160 14.51 -0.80 13.46
C ALA A 160 13.93 -0.20 12.18
N ALA A 161 13.96 -0.94 11.07
CA ALA A 161 13.36 -0.51 9.81
C ALA A 161 11.84 -0.43 9.91
N VAL A 162 11.21 -1.44 10.50
CA VAL A 162 9.76 -1.45 10.75
C VAL A 162 9.35 -0.26 11.62
N LYS A 163 10.05 -0.02 12.73
CA LYS A 163 9.83 1.14 13.61
C LYS A 163 10.01 2.48 12.88
N SER A 164 10.94 2.56 11.91
CA SER A 164 11.15 3.76 11.11
C SER A 164 9.95 4.08 10.22
N VAL A 165 9.35 3.06 9.56
CA VAL A 165 8.15 3.27 8.73
C VAL A 165 6.91 3.53 9.59
N LEU A 166 6.79 2.91 10.77
CA LEU A 166 5.76 3.27 11.75
C LEU A 166 5.89 4.73 12.21
N GLY A 167 7.12 5.16 12.46
CA GLY A 167 7.43 6.56 12.80
C GLY A 167 7.03 7.52 11.68
N LEU A 168 7.33 7.18 10.42
CA LEU A 168 6.90 7.92 9.25
C LEU A 168 5.37 8.07 9.22
N ALA A 169 4.64 6.96 9.33
CA ALA A 169 3.17 6.97 9.30
C ALA A 169 2.57 7.87 10.40
N ARG A 170 3.09 7.79 11.63
CA ARG A 170 2.65 8.65 12.74
C ARG A 170 3.00 10.12 12.53
N LEU A 171 4.19 10.42 12.02
CA LEU A 171 4.63 11.81 11.76
C LEU A 171 3.79 12.50 10.70
N VAL A 172 3.27 11.78 9.74
CA VAL A 172 2.34 12.36 8.75
C VAL A 172 0.88 12.37 9.23
N GLY A 173 0.64 11.95 10.48
CA GLY A 173 -0.69 11.97 11.12
C GLY A 173 -1.57 10.79 10.76
N SER A 174 -1.01 9.74 10.17
CA SER A 174 -1.72 8.49 9.87
C SER A 174 -1.72 7.53 11.04
N GLU A 175 -2.66 6.60 11.01
CA GLU A 175 -2.75 5.48 11.93
C GLU A 175 -2.13 4.24 11.28
N PRO A 176 -0.95 3.77 11.76
CA PRO A 176 -0.31 2.61 11.18
C PRO A 176 -1.09 1.33 11.47
N MET A 177 -1.19 0.47 10.46
CA MET A 177 -1.81 -0.84 10.52
C MET A 177 -0.87 -1.89 9.94
N PHE A 178 -0.45 -2.86 10.78
CA PHE A 178 0.31 -4.02 10.30
C PHE A 178 -0.59 -4.97 9.54
N ILE A 179 -0.10 -5.43 8.39
CA ILE A 179 -0.82 -6.38 7.56
C ILE A 179 0.18 -7.13 6.67
N ASP A 180 -0.08 -8.39 6.40
CA ASP A 180 0.64 -9.16 5.38
C ASP A 180 0.35 -8.61 3.98
N ALA A 181 1.31 -8.76 3.05
CA ALA A 181 1.18 -8.19 1.71
C ALA A 181 0.03 -8.81 0.89
N ASP A 182 -0.16 -10.12 0.99
CA ASP A 182 -1.23 -10.82 0.29
C ASP A 182 -2.60 -10.48 0.91
N GLU A 183 -2.67 -10.44 2.25
CA GLU A 183 -3.87 -10.02 2.97
C GLU A 183 -4.24 -8.56 2.65
N HIS A 184 -3.24 -7.67 2.57
CA HIS A 184 -3.43 -6.29 2.14
C HIS A 184 -4.08 -6.21 0.77
N ASP A 185 -3.56 -6.94 -0.22
CA ASP A 185 -4.04 -6.87 -1.59
C ASP A 185 -5.47 -7.42 -1.72
N ILE A 186 -5.84 -8.43 -0.92
CA ILE A 186 -7.20 -8.92 -0.82
C ILE A 186 -8.14 -7.85 -0.26
N TYR A 187 -7.77 -7.20 0.85
CA TYR A 187 -8.63 -6.18 1.48
C TYR A 187 -8.71 -4.91 0.64
N ALA A 188 -7.59 -4.43 0.09
CA ALA A 188 -7.58 -3.31 -0.84
C ALA A 188 -8.41 -3.61 -2.09
N GLY A 189 -8.37 -4.87 -2.57
CA GLY A 189 -9.23 -5.39 -3.63
C GLY A 189 -10.71 -5.14 -3.34
N ALA A 190 -11.17 -5.43 -2.12
CA ALA A 190 -12.56 -5.27 -1.71
C ALA A 190 -12.99 -3.80 -1.56
N VAL A 191 -12.22 -3.01 -0.81
CA VAL A 191 -12.67 -1.69 -0.31
C VAL A 191 -12.19 -0.51 -1.14
N SER A 192 -11.27 -0.74 -2.09
CA SER A 192 -10.68 0.29 -2.94
C SER A 192 -10.78 -0.06 -4.42
N HIS A 193 -10.25 -1.21 -4.82
CA HIS A 193 -10.11 -1.55 -6.25
C HIS A 193 -11.43 -1.96 -6.90
N LEU A 194 -12.28 -2.71 -6.20
CA LEU A 194 -13.63 -3.03 -6.66
C LEU A 194 -14.50 -1.77 -6.82
N PRO A 195 -14.57 -0.84 -5.84
CA PRO A 195 -15.29 0.42 -6.03
C PRO A 195 -14.80 1.22 -7.25
N LEU A 196 -13.49 1.30 -7.49
CA LEU A 196 -12.92 1.94 -8.68
C LEU A 196 -13.38 1.25 -9.97
N MET A 197 -13.39 -0.09 -10.00
CA MET A 197 -13.87 -0.89 -11.14
C MET A 197 -15.34 -0.62 -11.41
N LEU A 198 -16.19 -0.66 -10.38
CA LEU A 198 -17.64 -0.45 -10.49
C LEU A 198 -17.96 0.97 -10.97
N SER A 199 -17.27 1.97 -10.43
CA SER A 199 -17.40 3.36 -10.85
C SER A 199 -17.12 3.51 -12.35
N THR A 200 -15.98 2.95 -12.80
CA THR A 200 -15.56 2.98 -14.20
C THR A 200 -16.55 2.21 -15.12
N ALA A 201 -16.95 1.02 -14.69
CA ALA A 201 -17.87 0.17 -15.46
C ALA A 201 -19.26 0.82 -15.63
N LEU A 202 -19.80 1.37 -14.54
CA LEU A 202 -21.09 2.07 -14.56
C LEU A 202 -21.06 3.26 -15.53
N PHE A 203 -20.04 4.12 -15.39
CA PHE A 203 -19.91 5.30 -16.26
C PHE A 203 -19.76 4.89 -17.73
N SER A 204 -18.85 3.94 -18.03
CA SER A 204 -18.58 3.50 -19.39
C SER A 204 -19.80 2.85 -20.05
N MET A 205 -20.54 2.02 -19.30
CA MET A 205 -21.76 1.36 -19.76
C MET A 205 -22.82 2.38 -20.18
N LEU A 206 -23.11 3.36 -19.32
CA LEU A 206 -24.13 4.36 -19.60
C LEU A 206 -23.66 5.35 -20.66
N ARG A 207 -22.40 5.75 -20.66
CA ARG A 207 -21.80 6.64 -21.66
C ARG A 207 -21.87 6.07 -23.07
N SER A 208 -21.77 4.75 -23.21
CA SER A 208 -21.89 4.06 -24.53
C SER A 208 -23.32 3.90 -25.02
N SER A 209 -24.31 4.24 -24.21
CA SER A 209 -25.73 4.15 -24.61
C SER A 209 -26.06 5.17 -25.72
N PRO A 210 -26.87 4.79 -26.73
CA PRO A 210 -27.41 5.75 -27.70
C PRO A 210 -28.25 6.86 -27.04
N ALA A 211 -28.83 6.59 -25.86
CA ALA A 211 -29.61 7.55 -25.10
C ALA A 211 -28.75 8.42 -24.14
N TRP A 212 -27.41 8.46 -24.28
CA TRP A 212 -26.54 9.15 -23.33
C TRP A 212 -26.91 10.61 -23.10
N THR A 213 -27.33 11.33 -24.12
CA THR A 213 -27.72 12.74 -23.98
C THR A 213 -28.84 12.91 -22.95
N ASP A 214 -29.88 12.10 -23.05
CA ASP A 214 -31.02 12.16 -22.14
C ASP A 214 -30.65 11.63 -20.75
N LEU A 215 -29.90 10.53 -20.68
CA LEU A 215 -29.38 9.97 -19.42
C LEU A 215 -28.50 10.97 -18.68
N GLY A 216 -27.61 11.65 -19.40
CA GLY A 216 -26.72 12.66 -18.81
C GLY A 216 -27.46 13.88 -18.28
N MET A 217 -28.55 14.30 -18.97
CA MET A 217 -29.40 15.40 -18.47
C MET A 217 -30.18 15.04 -17.21
N MET A 218 -30.45 13.75 -16.97
CA MET A 218 -31.10 13.26 -15.76
C MET A 218 -30.11 12.88 -14.65
N ALA A 219 -28.80 12.94 -14.92
CA ALA A 219 -27.79 12.66 -13.92
C ALA A 219 -27.83 13.67 -12.78
N SER A 220 -27.73 13.18 -11.55
CA SER A 220 -27.74 13.99 -10.33
C SER A 220 -26.60 13.56 -9.40
N SER A 221 -26.54 14.14 -8.21
CA SER A 221 -25.49 13.88 -7.22
C SER A 221 -25.23 12.39 -6.94
N GLY A 222 -26.26 11.56 -6.89
CA GLY A 222 -26.10 10.12 -6.69
C GLY A 222 -25.28 9.46 -7.80
N PHE A 223 -25.50 9.86 -9.07
CA PHE A 223 -24.69 9.37 -10.20
C PHE A 223 -23.27 9.92 -10.14
N GLU A 224 -23.11 11.22 -9.84
CA GLU A 224 -21.79 11.84 -9.68
C GLU A 224 -20.97 11.16 -8.56
N ASP A 225 -21.58 10.93 -7.38
CA ASP A 225 -20.92 10.29 -6.25
C ASP A 225 -20.44 8.87 -6.57
N VAL A 226 -21.29 8.05 -7.19
CA VAL A 226 -20.97 6.65 -7.52
C VAL A 226 -19.95 6.55 -8.64
N THR A 227 -19.93 7.50 -9.58
CA THR A 227 -18.99 7.49 -10.73
C THR A 227 -17.73 8.34 -10.49
N ARG A 228 -17.59 9.01 -9.37
CA ARG A 228 -16.48 9.91 -9.04
C ARG A 228 -15.10 9.29 -9.22
N LEU A 229 -14.92 8.04 -8.81
CA LEU A 229 -13.63 7.36 -8.92
C LEU A 229 -13.20 7.10 -10.38
N ALA A 230 -14.12 7.12 -11.34
CA ALA A 230 -13.79 7.02 -12.76
C ALA A 230 -13.01 8.24 -13.30
N SER A 231 -12.94 9.34 -12.53
CA SER A 231 -12.15 10.54 -12.85
C SER A 231 -10.68 10.42 -12.44
N GLY A 232 -10.28 9.33 -11.78
CA GLY A 232 -8.91 9.11 -11.33
C GLY A 232 -7.92 8.91 -12.49
N ASP A 233 -6.62 8.92 -12.15
CA ASP A 233 -5.54 8.71 -13.11
C ASP A 233 -5.61 7.33 -13.79
N PRO A 234 -5.68 7.25 -15.14
CA PRO A 234 -5.82 5.99 -15.85
C PRO A 234 -4.61 5.06 -15.69
N ALA A 235 -3.40 5.62 -15.60
CA ALA A 235 -2.18 4.82 -15.46
C ALA A 235 -2.11 4.18 -14.07
N MET A 236 -2.52 4.92 -13.04
CA MET A 236 -2.67 4.40 -11.67
C MET A 236 -3.72 3.28 -11.64
N SER A 237 -4.92 3.53 -12.17
CA SER A 237 -6.01 2.56 -12.21
C SER A 237 -5.62 1.28 -12.93
N HIS A 238 -4.99 1.39 -14.10
CA HIS A 238 -4.47 0.26 -14.87
C HIS A 238 -3.42 -0.52 -14.06
N GLY A 239 -2.48 0.19 -13.43
CA GLY A 239 -1.45 -0.42 -12.59
C GLY A 239 -2.02 -1.24 -11.44
N ILE A 240 -3.01 -0.70 -10.72
CA ILE A 240 -3.72 -1.39 -9.64
C ILE A 240 -4.35 -2.70 -10.15
N TRP A 241 -5.07 -2.67 -11.25
CA TRP A 241 -5.77 -3.86 -11.76
C TRP A 241 -4.83 -4.93 -12.29
N VAL A 242 -3.72 -4.52 -12.89
CA VAL A 242 -2.71 -5.47 -13.40
C VAL A 242 -1.96 -6.15 -12.25
N THR A 243 -1.63 -5.42 -11.18
CA THR A 243 -0.85 -5.94 -10.06
C THR A 243 -1.68 -6.56 -8.94
N ASN A 244 -3.02 -6.39 -8.96
CA ASN A 244 -3.96 -7.03 -8.02
C ASN A 244 -5.08 -7.79 -8.75
N ARG A 245 -4.76 -8.37 -9.88
CA ARG A 245 -5.72 -9.00 -10.79
C ARG A 245 -6.62 -10.04 -10.12
N GLU A 246 -6.02 -10.94 -9.37
CA GLU A 246 -6.71 -12.09 -8.77
C GLU A 246 -7.73 -11.64 -7.72
N ALA A 247 -7.33 -10.76 -6.81
CA ALA A 247 -8.23 -10.22 -5.80
C ALA A 247 -9.37 -9.40 -6.44
N VAL A 248 -9.05 -8.59 -7.46
CA VAL A 248 -10.09 -7.82 -8.17
C VAL A 248 -11.09 -8.73 -8.87
N ILE A 249 -10.64 -9.79 -9.55
CA ILE A 249 -11.53 -10.78 -10.19
C ILE A 249 -12.41 -11.45 -9.14
N HIS A 250 -11.83 -11.91 -8.04
CA HIS A 250 -12.57 -12.54 -6.95
C HIS A 250 -13.71 -11.65 -6.42
N TRP A 251 -13.41 -10.40 -6.10
CA TRP A 251 -14.41 -9.47 -5.59
C TRP A 251 -15.43 -9.05 -6.64
N LEU A 252 -15.01 -8.94 -7.90
CA LEU A 252 -15.93 -8.64 -9.01
C LEU A 252 -16.94 -9.78 -9.23
N GLU A 253 -16.53 -11.04 -9.12
CA GLU A 253 -17.44 -12.19 -9.20
C GLU A 253 -18.45 -12.18 -8.06
N ARG A 254 -18.02 -11.97 -6.82
CA ARG A 254 -18.91 -11.84 -5.67
C ARG A 254 -19.91 -10.68 -5.83
N MET A 255 -19.44 -9.55 -6.36
CA MET A 255 -20.34 -8.41 -6.65
C MET A 255 -21.34 -8.76 -7.75
N THR A 256 -20.91 -9.47 -8.78
CA THR A 256 -21.80 -9.92 -9.85
C THR A 256 -22.87 -10.85 -9.32
N ASP A 257 -22.54 -11.77 -8.42
CA ASP A 257 -23.51 -12.67 -7.79
C ASP A 257 -24.48 -11.90 -6.89
N GLU A 258 -24.01 -10.90 -6.17
CA GLU A 258 -24.86 -10.04 -5.35
C GLU A 258 -25.85 -9.22 -6.23
N LEU A 259 -25.37 -8.66 -7.35
CA LEU A 259 -26.25 -7.97 -8.31
C LEU A 259 -27.29 -8.91 -8.92
N ARG A 260 -26.92 -10.15 -9.22
CA ARG A 260 -27.88 -11.19 -9.67
C ARG A 260 -28.91 -11.47 -8.60
N ARG A 261 -28.53 -11.61 -7.34
CA ARG A 261 -29.44 -11.80 -6.21
C ARG A 261 -30.49 -10.67 -6.13
N PHE A 262 -30.07 -9.41 -6.26
CA PHE A 262 -31.00 -8.27 -6.29
C PHE A 262 -31.93 -8.32 -7.51
N ARG A 263 -31.39 -8.64 -8.68
CA ARG A 263 -32.20 -8.81 -9.89
C ARG A 263 -33.28 -9.91 -9.71
N ASP A 264 -32.87 -11.04 -9.12
CA ASP A 264 -33.79 -12.18 -8.96
C ASP A 264 -34.90 -11.85 -7.94
N MET A 265 -34.59 -11.14 -6.85
CA MET A 265 -35.64 -10.62 -5.95
C MET A 265 -36.64 -9.71 -6.64
N LEU A 266 -36.19 -8.88 -7.60
CA LEU A 266 -37.10 -8.04 -8.40
C LEU A 266 -37.94 -8.85 -9.38
N ILE A 267 -37.38 -9.87 -10.04
CA ILE A 267 -38.09 -10.76 -10.97
C ILE A 267 -39.19 -11.53 -10.22
N ASP A 268 -38.87 -12.04 -9.03
CA ASP A 268 -39.77 -12.86 -8.22
C ASP A 268 -40.72 -12.02 -7.34
N ALA A 269 -40.73 -10.68 -7.52
CA ALA A 269 -41.53 -9.73 -6.73
C ALA A 269 -41.42 -9.95 -5.19
N GLN A 270 -40.18 -10.21 -4.69
CA GLN A 270 -39.92 -10.41 -3.27
C GLN A 270 -39.79 -9.07 -2.53
N ASP A 271 -40.83 -8.23 -2.61
CA ASP A 271 -40.80 -6.82 -2.17
C ASP A 271 -40.49 -6.67 -0.67
N GLU A 272 -40.99 -7.58 0.17
CA GLU A 272 -40.71 -7.56 1.62
C GLU A 272 -39.22 -7.85 1.91
N THR A 273 -38.65 -8.88 1.29
CA THR A 273 -37.23 -9.24 1.42
C THR A 273 -36.32 -8.12 0.91
N LEU A 274 -36.71 -7.47 -0.18
CA LEU A 274 -35.98 -6.33 -0.73
C LEU A 274 -36.00 -5.16 0.25
N LEU A 275 -37.15 -4.83 0.84
CA LEU A 275 -37.31 -3.77 1.83
C LEU A 275 -36.47 -4.05 3.10
N GLU A 276 -36.53 -5.27 3.61
CA GLU A 276 -35.70 -5.70 4.75
C GLU A 276 -34.21 -5.56 4.46
N THR A 277 -33.79 -5.90 3.24
CA THR A 277 -32.38 -5.75 2.81
C THR A 277 -31.93 -4.30 2.85
N PHE A 278 -32.77 -3.36 2.39
CA PHE A 278 -32.46 -1.92 2.46
C PHE A 278 -32.42 -1.40 3.89
N TYR A 279 -33.36 -1.77 4.77
CA TYR A 279 -33.33 -1.38 6.18
C TYR A 279 -32.06 -1.87 6.88
N LYS A 280 -31.69 -3.11 6.63
CA LYS A 280 -30.46 -3.68 7.20
C LYS A 280 -29.23 -2.96 6.71
N ALA A 281 -29.09 -2.75 5.40
CA ALA A 281 -27.94 -2.05 4.83
C ALA A 281 -27.83 -0.60 5.35
N GLN A 282 -28.96 0.10 5.49
CA GLN A 282 -28.98 1.45 6.09
C GLN A 282 -28.49 1.43 7.53
N ALA A 283 -29.05 0.55 8.36
CA ALA A 283 -28.68 0.46 9.77
C ALA A 283 -27.19 0.11 9.95
N ASP A 284 -26.69 -0.89 9.23
CA ASP A 284 -25.30 -1.32 9.28
C ASP A 284 -24.34 -0.19 8.82
N ARG A 285 -24.73 0.56 7.78
CA ARG A 285 -23.96 1.70 7.30
C ARG A 285 -23.94 2.86 8.31
N GLU A 286 -25.04 3.14 8.96
CA GLU A 286 -25.08 4.18 10.01
C GLU A 286 -24.16 3.82 11.19
N ILE A 287 -24.16 2.54 11.62
CA ILE A 287 -23.24 2.04 12.65
C ILE A 287 -21.80 2.24 12.18
N PHE A 288 -21.47 1.82 10.97
CA PHE A 288 -20.13 1.99 10.40
C PHE A 288 -19.65 3.45 10.38
N LEU A 289 -20.54 4.41 10.09
CA LEU A 289 -20.18 5.83 10.03
C LEU A 289 -19.99 6.44 11.43
N ARG A 290 -20.76 5.98 12.45
CA ARG A 290 -20.66 6.48 13.82
C ARG A 290 -19.53 5.80 14.58
N GLU A 291 -19.38 4.50 14.39
CA GLU A 291 -18.48 3.63 15.13
C GLU A 291 -17.70 2.75 14.12
N PRO A 292 -16.77 3.35 13.36
CA PRO A 292 -15.98 2.54 12.44
C PRO A 292 -15.25 1.45 13.22
N PRO A 293 -15.05 0.25 12.65
CA PRO A 293 -14.41 -0.87 13.32
C PRO A 293 -13.12 -0.43 14.00
N ALA A 294 -13.10 -0.54 15.34
CA ALA A 294 -11.92 -0.20 16.12
C ALA A 294 -10.80 -1.15 15.71
N ARG A 295 -9.67 -0.60 15.31
CA ARG A 295 -8.48 -1.40 15.09
C ARG A 295 -8.06 -1.98 16.43
N ARG A 296 -7.78 -3.29 16.48
CA ARG A 296 -7.11 -3.88 17.61
C ARG A 296 -5.78 -3.13 17.77
N ALA A 297 -5.68 -2.35 18.84
CA ALA A 297 -4.42 -1.78 19.27
C ALA A 297 -3.52 -2.96 19.64
N GLU A 298 -2.78 -3.50 18.68
CA GLU A 298 -1.65 -4.32 19.02
C GLU A 298 -0.70 -3.42 19.79
N ALA A 299 -0.39 -3.83 21.00
CA ALA A 299 0.39 -3.09 21.97
C ALA A 299 1.85 -2.95 21.50
N VAL A 300 2.07 -2.11 20.50
CA VAL A 300 3.38 -1.53 20.24
C VAL A 300 3.48 -0.33 21.18
N GLY A 301 4.31 -0.47 22.23
CA GLY A 301 4.46 0.48 23.31
C GLY A 301 4.37 1.95 22.86
N THR A 302 3.40 2.64 23.43
CA THR A 302 2.96 3.98 23.00
C THR A 302 3.75 5.11 23.62
N ASP A 303 4.88 4.85 24.30
CA ASP A 303 5.54 5.82 25.18
C ASP A 303 6.97 6.20 24.76
N VAL A 304 7.22 6.29 23.46
CA VAL A 304 8.48 6.81 22.93
C VAL A 304 8.20 8.13 22.21
N ASP A 305 8.94 9.19 22.53
CA ASP A 305 8.97 10.41 21.72
C ASP A 305 9.27 10.02 20.27
N THR A 306 8.20 9.92 19.49
CA THR A 306 8.20 9.36 18.13
C THR A 306 9.16 10.13 17.23
N SER A 307 9.32 11.43 17.47
CA SER A 307 10.18 12.30 16.67
C SER A 307 11.66 12.03 16.93
N GLN A 308 12.07 11.89 18.19
CA GLN A 308 13.46 11.59 18.53
C GLN A 308 13.84 10.16 18.19
N ALA A 309 12.93 9.20 18.40
CA ALA A 309 13.14 7.81 18.02
C ALA A 309 13.30 7.68 16.50
N PHE A 310 12.41 8.28 15.71
CA PHE A 310 12.49 8.31 14.24
C PHE A 310 13.81 8.92 13.76
N LEU A 311 14.21 10.06 14.30
CA LEU A 311 15.47 10.72 13.94
C LEU A 311 16.71 9.91 14.35
N SER A 312 16.68 9.20 15.47
CA SER A 312 17.81 8.35 15.90
C SER A 312 17.97 7.12 15.00
N MET A 313 16.89 6.59 14.47
CA MET A 313 16.88 5.43 13.56
C MET A 313 17.45 5.78 12.18
N LEU A 314 17.21 6.99 11.67
CA LEU A 314 17.81 7.47 10.40
C LEU A 314 19.36 7.56 10.46
N VAL A 315 19.95 7.52 11.64
CA VAL A 315 21.42 7.57 11.89
C VAL A 315 22.01 6.18 12.16
N GLY A 316 21.17 5.18 12.42
CA GLY A 316 21.59 3.86 12.95
C GLY A 316 22.54 3.08 12.05
N GLY A 317 22.54 3.29 10.73
CA GLY A 317 23.48 2.64 9.81
C GLY A 317 24.95 2.99 10.04
N MET A 318 25.25 4.13 10.66
CA MET A 318 26.63 4.50 11.04
C MET A 318 27.04 4.01 12.44
N LEU A 319 26.08 3.80 13.35
CA LEU A 319 26.37 3.31 14.71
C LEU A 319 26.55 1.79 14.79
N ALA A 320 25.96 1.03 13.89
CA ALA A 320 26.09 -0.44 13.87
C ALA A 320 27.54 -0.88 13.73
N LYS A 321 28.39 -0.15 12.97
CA LYS A 321 29.85 -0.41 12.88
C LYS A 321 30.60 -0.21 14.20
N ASN A 322 30.13 0.66 15.09
CA ASN A 322 30.77 0.91 16.39
C ASN A 322 30.31 -0.10 17.45
N ILE A 323 29.13 -0.66 17.34
CA ILE A 323 28.62 -1.68 18.27
C ILE A 323 29.22 -3.07 17.95
N GLN A 324 29.45 -3.40 16.67
CA GLN A 324 30.16 -4.62 16.29
C GLN A 324 31.64 -4.63 16.78
N ARG A 325 32.31 -3.48 16.76
CA ARG A 325 33.65 -3.34 17.37
C ARG A 325 33.67 -3.44 18.90
N ALA A 326 32.54 -3.16 19.56
CA ALA A 326 32.43 -3.28 21.02
C ALA A 326 32.09 -4.72 21.49
N LYS A 327 31.67 -5.60 20.60
CA LYS A 327 31.35 -7.02 20.86
C LYS A 327 32.59 -7.95 20.77
N GLU A 328 33.75 -7.44 20.39
CA GLU A 328 35.01 -8.19 20.33
C GLU A 328 35.84 -8.14 21.65
N LEU A 329 35.22 -7.75 22.77
CA LEU A 329 35.83 -7.89 24.10
C LEU A 329 35.35 -9.22 24.75
N PRO A 330 36.26 -9.98 25.39
CA PRO A 330 35.97 -11.38 25.77
C PRO A 330 34.93 -11.48 26.87
N GLU A 331 34.06 -12.47 26.69
CA GLU A 331 32.97 -12.84 27.62
C GLU A 331 33.53 -13.33 28.96
N LEU A 332 33.06 -12.70 30.04
CA LEU A 332 33.05 -13.30 31.37
C LEU A 332 31.79 -14.12 31.56
N THR A 333 31.98 -15.41 31.63
CA THR A 333 30.96 -16.46 31.84
C THR A 333 30.01 -16.16 32.98
N LYS A 334 28.68 -16.27 32.74
CA LYS A 334 27.69 -16.64 33.75
C LYS A 334 26.72 -17.67 33.17
N GLU A 335 26.73 -18.81 33.84
CA GLU A 335 25.90 -19.96 33.64
C GLU A 335 24.39 -19.60 33.82
N THR A 336 23.57 -20.08 32.93
CA THR A 336 22.09 -20.02 33.03
C THR A 336 21.56 -21.43 33.24
N PRO A 337 20.62 -21.68 34.18
CA PRO A 337 20.07 -23.00 34.42
C PRO A 337 19.06 -23.39 33.32
N GLN A 338 19.15 -24.64 32.90
CA GLN A 338 18.17 -25.29 32.02
C GLN A 338 16.82 -25.49 32.75
N GLY A 339 15.72 -25.08 32.12
CA GLY A 339 14.36 -25.46 32.48
C GLY A 339 13.71 -26.29 31.40
N PRO A 340 12.83 -27.22 31.73
CA PRO A 340 12.40 -28.31 30.86
C PRO A 340 11.13 -27.99 30.05
N GLY A 341 11.01 -28.64 28.92
CA GLY A 341 9.73 -29.09 28.35
C GLY A 341 9.06 -28.15 27.35
N GLY A 342 9.18 -28.54 26.08
CA GLY A 342 8.36 -28.01 24.99
C GLY A 342 6.87 -28.23 25.27
N LYS A 343 6.12 -27.17 25.10
CA LYS A 343 4.67 -27.24 24.83
C LYS A 343 4.47 -26.76 23.43
N GLU A 344 3.87 -27.61 22.61
CA GLU A 344 3.33 -27.21 21.30
C GLU A 344 2.43 -26.00 21.52
N GLU A 345 2.73 -24.90 20.84
CA GLU A 345 1.83 -23.75 20.80
C GLU A 345 0.55 -24.16 20.05
N PRO A 346 -0.63 -23.85 20.57
CA PRO A 346 -1.87 -24.08 19.86
C PRO A 346 -1.88 -23.25 18.56
N GLU A 347 -2.18 -23.91 17.43
CA GLU A 347 -2.35 -23.23 16.14
C GLU A 347 -3.27 -22.00 16.32
N ARG A 348 -2.77 -20.81 15.96
CA ARG A 348 -3.59 -19.61 16.01
C ARG A 348 -4.78 -19.74 15.04
N PRO A 349 -5.98 -19.30 15.43
CA PRO A 349 -7.12 -19.32 14.52
C PRO A 349 -6.79 -18.45 13.29
N ARG A 350 -6.96 -19.03 12.10
CA ARG A 350 -6.73 -18.36 10.83
C ARG A 350 -7.58 -17.09 10.71
N THR A 351 -6.99 -16.00 10.26
CA THR A 351 -7.69 -14.73 10.01
C THR A 351 -8.71 -14.88 8.87
N PHE A 352 -9.62 -13.94 8.75
CA PHE A 352 -10.55 -13.90 7.63
C PHE A 352 -9.80 -13.77 6.29
N GLY A 353 -8.74 -12.95 6.22
CA GLY A 353 -7.90 -12.80 5.04
C GLY A 353 -7.22 -14.09 4.63
N GLU A 354 -6.64 -14.85 5.58
CA GLU A 354 -6.06 -16.17 5.32
C GLU A 354 -7.09 -17.16 4.75
N LYS A 355 -8.33 -17.11 5.23
CA LYS A 355 -9.43 -17.95 4.69
C LYS A 355 -9.83 -17.54 3.29
N VAL A 356 -9.88 -16.24 3.00
CA VAL A 356 -10.18 -15.71 1.66
C VAL A 356 -9.03 -16.02 0.70
N ALA A 357 -7.78 -15.85 1.12
CA ALA A 357 -6.60 -16.20 0.32
C ALA A 357 -6.60 -17.69 -0.05
N GLU A 358 -6.92 -18.58 0.89
CA GLU A 358 -7.06 -20.01 0.63
C GLU A 358 -8.22 -20.30 -0.33
N GLY A 359 -9.34 -19.58 -0.20
CA GLY A 359 -10.47 -19.67 -1.13
C GLY A 359 -10.09 -19.28 -2.56
N ILE A 360 -9.40 -18.15 -2.71
CA ILE A 360 -8.89 -17.68 -4.01
C ILE A 360 -7.95 -18.70 -4.63
N ARG A 361 -7.00 -19.24 -3.86
CA ARG A 361 -6.04 -20.26 -4.33
C ARG A 361 -6.75 -21.52 -4.83
N ARG A 362 -7.73 -22.02 -4.07
CA ARG A 362 -8.54 -23.18 -4.49
C ARG A 362 -9.35 -22.93 -5.77
N ASP A 363 -9.88 -21.72 -5.94
CA ASP A 363 -10.64 -21.36 -7.15
C ASP A 363 -9.72 -21.24 -8.37
N LEU A 364 -8.50 -20.74 -8.20
CA LEU A 364 -7.47 -20.71 -9.25
C LEU A 364 -7.07 -22.12 -9.69
N GLU A 365 -6.76 -23.01 -8.74
CA GLU A 365 -6.43 -24.42 -9.02
C GLU A 365 -7.56 -25.12 -9.81
N LYS A 366 -8.84 -24.88 -9.44
CA LYS A 366 -9.98 -25.43 -10.19
C LYS A 366 -10.09 -24.86 -11.61
N ARG A 367 -9.74 -23.58 -11.81
CA ARG A 367 -9.77 -22.94 -13.13
C ARG A 367 -8.64 -23.45 -14.01
N GLU A 368 -7.46 -23.68 -13.46
CA GLU A 368 -6.35 -24.31 -14.18
C GLU A 368 -6.70 -25.72 -14.60
N GLN A 369 -7.22 -26.55 -13.69
CA GLN A 369 -7.67 -27.90 -14.00
C GLN A 369 -8.73 -27.89 -15.13
N LYS A 370 -9.70 -26.98 -15.05
CA LYS A 370 -10.75 -26.86 -16.07
C LYS A 370 -10.21 -26.43 -17.45
N ARG A 371 -9.18 -25.57 -17.46
CA ARG A 371 -8.50 -25.16 -18.71
C ARG A 371 -7.69 -26.33 -19.30
N GLU A 372 -7.01 -27.09 -18.46
CA GLU A 372 -6.27 -28.27 -18.91
C GLU A 372 -7.19 -29.36 -19.44
N GLU A 373 -8.34 -29.60 -18.80
CA GLU A 373 -9.35 -30.54 -19.28
C GLU A 373 -9.94 -30.09 -20.63
N GLN A 374 -10.20 -28.79 -20.76
CA GLN A 374 -10.74 -28.22 -22.00
C GLN A 374 -9.71 -28.31 -23.14
N ALA A 375 -8.44 -27.99 -22.86
CA ALA A 375 -7.36 -28.13 -23.82
C ALA A 375 -7.13 -29.58 -24.26
N ARG A 376 -7.25 -30.56 -23.34
CA ARG A 376 -7.18 -31.99 -23.66
C ARG A 376 -8.35 -32.42 -24.54
N SER A 377 -9.57 -31.98 -24.23
CA SER A 377 -10.76 -32.31 -25.03
C SER A 377 -10.70 -31.74 -26.45
N GLU A 378 -10.09 -30.55 -26.62
CA GLU A 378 -9.85 -29.93 -27.92
C GLU A 378 -8.78 -30.64 -28.73
N GLN A 379 -7.72 -31.16 -28.06
CA GLN A 379 -6.69 -31.99 -28.71
C GLN A 379 -7.22 -33.35 -29.15
N ASP A 380 -8.04 -33.99 -28.32
CA ASP A 380 -8.65 -35.30 -28.66
C ASP A 380 -9.66 -35.17 -29.81
N SER A 381 -10.43 -34.05 -29.85
CA SER A 381 -11.36 -33.79 -30.97
C SER A 381 -10.67 -33.43 -32.29
N ALA A 382 -9.43 -32.89 -32.24
CA ALA A 382 -8.63 -32.58 -33.41
C ALA A 382 -7.84 -33.83 -33.94
N GLY A 383 -7.68 -34.85 -33.09
CA GLY A 383 -7.04 -36.13 -33.46
C GLY A 383 -7.96 -37.09 -34.24
N ASP A 384 -9.27 -37.00 -34.02
CA ASP A 384 -10.28 -37.88 -34.67
C ASP A 384 -10.71 -37.40 -36.08
N GLN A 385 -10.16 -36.28 -36.57
CA GLN A 385 -10.44 -35.76 -37.92
C GLN A 385 -9.28 -35.97 -38.92
N LYS A 386 -8.33 -36.82 -38.61
CA LYS A 386 -7.30 -37.27 -39.53
C LYS A 386 -7.43 -38.80 -39.72
#